data_a54ca0347ab476c52d57d307c22f4d1b
#
_entry.id   a54ca0347ab476c52d57d307c22f4d1b
#
_cell.length_a   1.000
_cell.length_b   1.000
_cell.length_c   1.000
_cell.angle_alpha   90.00
_cell.angle_beta   90.00
_cell.angle_gamma   90.00
#
_symmetry.space_group_name_H-M   'P 1'
#
loop_
_entity.id
_entity.type
_entity.pdbx_description
1 polymer ?
#
loop_
_entity_poly.entity_id
_entity_poly.type
_entity_poly.pdbx_seq_one_letter_code
_entity_poly.pdbx_strand_id
1 'polypeptide(L)'
;MEGHPILWAGTIPDLLGALDRIEAWQPETIVPGHGPITDLAGVREIRAYYEHCHAEARRCFDAEMDLATAAADVSLDRWADWGEPERIVTLLDTCYREFESRSEATSMAELFALMAERWAATRT
;
A
#
# COMPACT_ATOMS: atom_id res chain seq x y z
N MET A 1 12.50 0.39 5.86
CA MET A 1 12.03 0.42 4.46
C MET A 1 12.51 1.71 3.84
N GLU A 2 12.92 1.73 2.57
CA GLU A 2 13.37 2.97 1.90
C GLU A 2 12.23 3.72 1.22
N GLY A 3 11.20 3.01 0.77
CA GLY A 3 10.05 3.59 0.08
C GLY A 3 8.77 2.82 0.33
N HIS A 4 7.65 3.48 0.05
CA HIS A 4 6.35 2.83 0.10
C HIS A 4 6.28 1.72 -0.96
N PRO A 5 5.69 0.56 -0.63
CA PRO A 5 5.53 -0.51 -1.60
C PRO A 5 4.53 -0.10 -2.70
N ILE A 6 4.79 -0.58 -3.92
CA ILE A 6 3.85 -0.45 -5.01
C ILE A 6 3.12 -1.79 -5.20
N LEU A 7 1.81 -1.75 -5.39
CA LEU A 7 0.99 -2.95 -5.54
C LEU A 7 0.29 -2.95 -6.90
N TRP A 8 0.77 -3.78 -7.80
CA TRP A 8 0.20 -3.94 -9.14
C TRP A 8 -0.69 -5.18 -9.30
N ALA A 9 -0.50 -6.18 -8.43
CA ALA A 9 -1.22 -7.44 -8.51
C ALA A 9 -1.40 -8.06 -7.12
N GLY A 10 -2.37 -8.96 -7.00
CA GLY A 10 -2.73 -9.58 -5.74
C GLY A 10 -3.68 -8.73 -4.91
N THR A 11 -3.99 -9.18 -3.71
CA THR A 11 -4.82 -8.48 -2.74
C THR A 11 -4.07 -8.27 -1.44
N ILE A 12 -4.55 -7.37 -0.59
CA ILE A 12 -3.96 -7.20 0.75
C ILE A 12 -4.05 -8.50 1.57
N PRO A 13 -5.17 -9.24 1.59
CA PRO A 13 -5.21 -10.55 2.26
C PRO A 13 -4.15 -11.54 1.77
N ASP A 14 -3.88 -11.59 0.47
CA ASP A 14 -2.82 -12.46 -0.09
C ASP A 14 -1.43 -12.05 0.40
N LEU A 15 -1.16 -10.74 0.46
CA LEU A 15 0.10 -10.22 0.98
C LEU A 15 0.27 -10.52 2.47
N LEU A 16 -0.77 -10.33 3.27
CA LEU A 16 -0.75 -10.66 4.69
C LEU A 16 -0.52 -12.17 4.90
N GLY A 17 -1.15 -13.02 4.08
CA GLY A 17 -0.91 -14.46 4.09
C GLY A 17 0.53 -14.84 3.74
N ALA A 18 1.17 -14.11 2.82
CA ALA A 18 2.59 -14.30 2.51
C ALA A 18 3.48 -13.90 3.69
N LEU A 19 3.15 -12.80 4.38
CA LEU A 19 3.88 -12.38 5.59
C LEU A 19 3.73 -13.39 6.73
N ASP A 20 2.53 -14.01 6.88
CA ASP A 20 2.32 -15.08 7.86
C ASP A 20 3.25 -16.27 7.62
N ARG A 21 3.47 -16.64 6.36
CA ARG A 21 4.41 -17.72 6.00
C ARG A 21 5.85 -17.36 6.35
N ILE A 22 6.26 -16.13 6.08
CA ILE A 22 7.61 -15.65 6.43
C ILE A 22 7.80 -15.68 7.96
N GLU A 23 6.82 -15.20 8.72
CA GLU A 23 6.87 -15.24 10.19
C GLU A 23 6.92 -16.68 10.73
N ALA A 24 6.18 -17.61 10.11
CA ALA A 24 6.20 -19.03 10.51
C ALA A 24 7.57 -19.69 10.33
N TRP A 25 8.36 -19.25 9.36
CA TRP A 25 9.72 -19.74 9.15
C TRP A 25 10.73 -19.23 10.19
N GLN A 26 10.38 -18.19 10.93
CA GLN A 26 11.26 -17.57 11.93
C GLN A 26 12.68 -17.27 11.42
N PRO A 27 12.83 -16.60 10.25
CA PRO A 27 14.15 -16.28 9.73
C PRO A 27 14.87 -15.28 10.62
N GLU A 28 16.18 -15.46 10.81
CA GLU A 28 17.02 -14.49 11.52
C GLU A 28 17.37 -13.29 10.64
N THR A 29 17.50 -13.53 9.33
CA THR A 29 17.89 -12.51 8.36
C THR A 29 16.99 -12.59 7.14
N ILE A 30 16.52 -11.45 6.69
CA ILE A 30 15.67 -11.30 5.48
C ILE A 30 16.35 -10.33 4.53
N VAL A 31 16.54 -10.78 3.28
CA VAL A 31 17.05 -9.94 2.19
C VAL A 31 15.87 -9.58 1.29
N PRO A 32 15.32 -8.35 1.40
CA PRO A 32 14.23 -7.94 0.55
C PRO A 32 14.67 -7.66 -0.89
N GLY A 33 13.76 -7.71 -1.84
CA GLY A 33 14.02 -7.29 -3.22
C GLY A 33 14.32 -5.80 -3.35
N HIS A 34 13.77 -5.00 -2.45
CA HIS A 34 13.98 -3.55 -2.33
C HIS A 34 14.15 -3.18 -0.86
N GLY A 35 15.10 -2.30 -0.58
CA GLY A 35 15.41 -1.84 0.76
C GLY A 35 16.53 -2.63 1.46
N PRO A 36 16.89 -2.22 2.68
CA PRO A 36 17.99 -2.80 3.42
C PRO A 36 17.68 -4.22 3.93
N ILE A 37 18.74 -4.97 4.22
CA ILE A 37 18.63 -6.25 4.93
C ILE A 37 17.89 -6.01 6.25
N THR A 38 16.97 -6.89 6.59
CA THR A 38 16.11 -6.77 7.77
C THR A 38 15.88 -8.12 8.45
N ASP A 39 14.92 -8.16 9.35
CA ASP A 39 14.51 -9.30 10.16
C ASP A 39 12.97 -9.32 10.32
N LEU A 40 12.46 -10.07 11.30
CA LEU A 40 11.04 -10.14 11.60
C LEU A 40 10.44 -8.78 12.04
N ALA A 41 11.24 -7.86 12.57
CA ALA A 41 10.74 -6.52 12.89
C ALA A 41 10.35 -5.76 11.61
N GLY A 42 11.13 -5.91 10.53
CA GLY A 42 10.79 -5.36 9.22
C GLY A 42 9.52 -5.98 8.61
N VAL A 43 9.32 -7.29 8.80
CA VAL A 43 8.08 -7.98 8.38
C VAL A 43 6.86 -7.41 9.13
N ARG A 44 6.98 -7.21 10.43
CA ARG A 44 5.90 -6.63 11.25
C ARG A 44 5.60 -5.19 10.87
N GLU A 45 6.60 -4.41 10.51
CA GLU A 45 6.41 -3.03 10.07
C GLU A 45 5.68 -2.95 8.73
N ILE A 46 6.02 -3.80 7.75
CA ILE A 46 5.30 -3.84 6.47
C ILE A 46 3.88 -4.41 6.65
N ARG A 47 3.69 -5.35 7.58
CA ARG A 47 2.35 -5.81 7.95
C ARG A 47 1.49 -4.65 8.47
N ALA A 48 2.02 -3.89 9.43
CA ALA A 48 1.31 -2.74 10.00
C ALA A 48 0.94 -1.71 8.92
N TYR A 49 1.81 -1.50 7.95
CA TYR A 49 1.54 -0.64 6.80
C TYR A 49 0.35 -1.15 5.97
N TYR A 50 0.37 -2.42 5.56
CA TYR A 50 -0.72 -2.99 4.76
C TYR A 50 -2.04 -3.02 5.51
N GLU A 51 -2.03 -3.37 6.79
CA GLU A 51 -3.23 -3.37 7.64
C GLU A 51 -3.82 -1.96 7.77
N HIS A 52 -2.98 -0.95 8.00
CA HIS A 52 -3.40 0.45 8.04
C HIS A 52 -4.01 0.89 6.71
N CYS A 53 -3.31 0.67 5.61
CA CYS A 53 -3.78 1.07 4.28
C CYS A 53 -5.09 0.38 3.89
N HIS A 54 -5.25 -0.90 4.23
CA HIS A 54 -6.49 -1.63 3.97
C HIS A 54 -7.66 -1.09 4.79
N ALA A 55 -7.43 -0.79 6.07
CA ALA A 55 -8.45 -0.18 6.94
C ALA A 55 -8.85 1.23 6.45
N GLU A 56 -7.89 2.05 6.05
CA GLU A 56 -8.13 3.38 5.49
C GLU A 56 -8.86 3.30 4.15
N ALA A 57 -8.49 2.37 3.27
CA ALA A 57 -9.21 2.11 2.04
C ALA A 57 -10.67 1.73 2.29
N ARG A 58 -10.91 0.87 3.30
CA ARG A 58 -12.26 0.48 3.69
C ARG A 58 -13.06 1.67 4.22
N ARG A 59 -12.46 2.49 5.06
CA ARG A 59 -13.08 3.71 5.57
C ARG A 59 -13.49 4.66 4.44
N CYS A 60 -12.59 4.90 3.49
CA CYS A 60 -12.84 5.78 2.33
C CYS A 60 -13.94 5.20 1.43
N PHE A 61 -13.88 3.89 1.17
CA PHE A 61 -14.88 3.19 0.35
C PHE A 61 -16.27 3.27 0.97
N ASP A 62 -16.41 3.01 2.26
CA ASP A 62 -17.67 3.08 2.98
C ASP A 62 -18.23 4.52 3.09
N ALA A 63 -17.35 5.52 3.00
CA ALA A 63 -17.70 6.93 2.89
C ALA A 63 -18.01 7.38 1.45
N GLU A 64 -18.08 6.45 0.51
CA GLU A 64 -18.36 6.69 -0.91
C GLU A 64 -17.37 7.66 -1.59
N MET A 65 -16.13 7.71 -1.08
CA MET A 65 -15.06 8.48 -1.73
C MET A 65 -14.62 7.78 -3.01
N ASP A 66 -14.45 8.55 -4.08
CA ASP A 66 -13.77 8.05 -5.27
C ASP A 66 -12.26 7.86 -5.03
N LEU A 67 -11.58 7.21 -5.96
CA LEU A 67 -10.16 6.89 -5.81
C LEU A 67 -9.29 8.14 -5.65
N ALA A 68 -9.59 9.21 -6.37
CA ALA A 68 -8.84 10.47 -6.29
C ALA A 68 -8.99 11.12 -4.90
N THR A 69 -10.21 11.18 -4.39
CA THR A 69 -10.50 11.72 -3.05
C THR A 69 -9.84 10.88 -1.97
N ALA A 70 -9.95 9.55 -2.04
CA ALA A 70 -9.31 8.65 -1.11
C ALA A 70 -7.78 8.78 -1.13
N ALA A 71 -7.18 8.89 -2.32
CA ALA A 71 -5.75 9.09 -2.47
C ALA A 71 -5.24 10.39 -1.84
N ALA A 72 -6.05 11.42 -1.82
CA ALA A 72 -5.73 12.69 -1.14
C ALA A 72 -5.95 12.64 0.38
N ASP A 73 -6.94 11.86 0.84
CA ASP A 73 -7.39 11.82 2.23
C ASP A 73 -6.56 10.90 3.14
N VAL A 74 -6.10 9.76 2.62
CA VAL A 74 -5.39 8.76 3.43
C VAL A 74 -4.08 9.30 3.98
N SER A 75 -3.97 9.32 5.33
CA SER A 75 -2.72 9.69 6.00
C SER A 75 -1.73 8.53 6.02
N LEU A 76 -0.46 8.87 5.75
CA LEU A 76 0.70 7.99 5.86
C LEU A 76 1.74 8.55 6.85
N ASP A 77 1.30 9.38 7.78
CA ASP A 77 2.17 10.13 8.71
C ASP A 77 3.11 9.22 9.51
N ARG A 78 2.67 8.04 9.91
CA ARG A 78 3.51 7.05 10.60
C ARG A 78 4.72 6.62 9.76
N TRP A 79 4.61 6.69 8.43
CA TRP A 79 5.66 6.31 7.48
C TRP A 79 6.11 7.50 6.63
N ALA A 80 6.05 8.71 7.19
CA ALA A 80 6.39 9.95 6.47
C ALA A 80 7.85 10.02 6.02
N ASP A 81 8.73 9.23 6.65
CA ASP A 81 10.14 9.10 6.28
C ASP A 81 10.40 8.09 5.15
N TRP A 82 9.37 7.33 4.73
CA TRP A 82 9.47 6.47 3.56
C TRP A 82 9.30 7.29 2.28
N GLY A 83 10.14 7.02 1.28
CA GLY A 83 10.00 7.65 -0.03
C GLY A 83 8.75 7.18 -0.81
N GLU A 84 8.38 7.92 -1.83
CA GLU A 84 7.40 7.51 -2.84
C GLU A 84 5.97 7.31 -2.27
N PRO A 85 5.44 8.25 -1.46
CA PRO A 85 4.11 8.12 -0.86
C PRO A 85 2.97 8.09 -1.89
N GLU A 86 3.21 8.50 -3.12
CA GLU A 86 2.26 8.43 -4.23
C GLU A 86 1.89 6.99 -4.61
N ARG A 87 2.71 6.00 -4.24
CA ARG A 87 2.43 4.57 -4.50
C ARG A 87 1.18 4.04 -3.80
N ILE A 88 0.66 4.78 -2.80
CA ILE A 88 -0.61 4.43 -2.14
C ILE A 88 -1.77 4.35 -3.14
N VAL A 89 -1.73 5.08 -4.24
CA VAL A 89 -2.78 5.09 -5.26
C VAL A 89 -3.03 3.68 -5.82
N THR A 90 -1.98 2.93 -6.15
CA THR A 90 -2.11 1.57 -6.68
C THR A 90 -2.67 0.61 -5.65
N LEU A 91 -2.32 0.79 -4.39
CA LEU A 91 -2.83 0.00 -3.29
C LEU A 91 -4.32 0.26 -3.06
N LEU A 92 -4.74 1.53 -3.07
CA LEU A 92 -6.14 1.91 -2.93
C LEU A 92 -6.99 1.37 -4.10
N ASP A 93 -6.51 1.45 -5.35
CA ASP A 93 -7.19 0.85 -6.50
C ASP A 93 -7.38 -0.65 -6.31
N THR A 94 -6.37 -1.34 -5.85
CA THR A 94 -6.43 -2.78 -5.54
C THR A 94 -7.48 -3.10 -4.47
N CYS A 95 -7.52 -2.32 -3.38
CA CYS A 95 -8.52 -2.48 -2.33
C CYS A 95 -9.94 -2.21 -2.83
N TYR A 96 -10.13 -1.14 -3.59
CA TYR A 96 -11.45 -0.80 -4.15
C TYR A 96 -11.95 -1.89 -5.08
N ARG A 97 -11.09 -2.45 -5.94
CA ARG A 97 -11.45 -3.59 -6.78
C ARG A 97 -11.83 -4.83 -5.97
N GLU A 98 -11.12 -5.09 -4.88
CA GLU A 98 -11.45 -6.16 -3.94
C GLU A 98 -12.84 -5.96 -3.35
N PHE A 99 -13.15 -4.75 -2.84
CA PHE A 99 -14.42 -4.44 -2.20
C PHE A 99 -15.61 -4.48 -3.19
N GLU A 100 -15.39 -4.08 -4.43
CA GLU A 100 -16.39 -4.11 -5.52
C GLU A 100 -16.49 -5.48 -6.19
N SER A 101 -15.62 -6.43 -5.87
CA SER A 101 -15.47 -7.70 -6.60
C SER A 101 -15.24 -7.49 -8.11
N ARG A 102 -14.50 -6.43 -8.45
CA ARG A 102 -14.21 -6.01 -9.82
C ARG A 102 -12.81 -6.49 -10.22
N SER A 103 -12.72 -7.19 -11.35
CA SER A 103 -11.45 -7.68 -11.89
C SER A 103 -10.68 -6.61 -12.70
N GLU A 104 -11.40 -5.66 -13.29
CA GLU A 104 -10.82 -4.62 -14.13
C GLU A 104 -10.08 -3.58 -13.28
N ALA A 105 -8.80 -3.38 -13.57
CA ALA A 105 -8.00 -2.32 -12.96
C ALA A 105 -8.34 -0.96 -13.58
N THR A 106 -8.17 0.10 -12.80
CA THR A 106 -8.12 1.47 -13.31
C THR A 106 -6.98 1.58 -14.34
N SER A 107 -7.17 2.36 -15.38
CA SER A 107 -6.16 2.47 -16.44
C SER A 107 -4.82 2.97 -15.89
N MET A 108 -3.71 2.49 -16.47
CA MET A 108 -2.37 2.93 -16.06
C MET A 108 -2.20 4.44 -16.18
N ALA A 109 -2.75 5.04 -17.24
CA ALA A 109 -2.68 6.49 -17.42
C ALA A 109 -3.37 7.26 -16.28
N GLU A 110 -4.52 6.78 -15.84
CA GLU A 110 -5.27 7.38 -14.73
C GLU A 110 -4.55 7.17 -13.39
N LEU A 111 -4.03 5.97 -13.13
CA LEU A 111 -3.24 5.70 -11.92
C LEU A 111 -2.01 6.59 -11.84
N PHE A 112 -1.26 6.73 -12.92
CA PHE A 112 -0.09 7.62 -12.97
C PHE A 112 -0.47 9.10 -12.80
N ALA A 113 -1.60 9.54 -13.33
CA ALA A 113 -2.08 10.91 -13.13
C ALA A 113 -2.37 11.17 -11.64
N LEU A 114 -3.08 10.27 -10.96
CA LEU A 114 -3.37 10.37 -9.53
C LEU A 114 -2.10 10.29 -8.67
N MET A 115 -1.14 9.44 -9.04
CA MET A 115 0.16 9.39 -8.38
C MET A 115 0.91 10.72 -8.51
N ALA A 116 0.89 11.34 -9.68
CA ALA A 116 1.53 12.63 -9.90
C ALA A 116 0.88 13.75 -9.06
N GLU A 117 -0.44 13.76 -8.94
CA GLU A 117 -1.18 14.69 -8.07
C GLU A 117 -0.80 14.50 -6.60
N ARG A 118 -0.79 13.27 -6.13
CA ARG A 118 -0.38 12.95 -4.75
C ARG A 118 1.06 13.38 -4.49
N TRP A 119 1.98 13.06 -5.38
CA TRP A 119 3.38 13.44 -5.27
C TRP A 119 3.55 14.96 -5.19
N ALA A 120 2.84 15.71 -6.04
CA ALA A 120 2.88 17.18 -6.00
C ALA A 120 2.38 17.74 -4.67
N ALA A 121 1.29 17.17 -4.12
CA ALA A 121 0.70 17.60 -2.85
C ALA A 121 1.62 17.35 -1.64
N THR A 122 2.43 16.28 -1.66
CA THR A 122 3.35 15.96 -0.54
C THR A 122 4.61 16.82 -0.54
N ARG A 123 4.88 17.60 -1.59
CA ARG A 123 6.07 18.47 -1.70
C ARG A 123 5.79 19.94 -1.42
N THR A 124 4.56 20.28 -1.20
CA THR A 124 4.14 21.64 -0.79
C THR A 124 3.92 21.72 0.70
#